data_6285bb10c2877836e00d94e4d0f4096c
#
_entry.id   6285bb10c2877836e00d94e4d0f4096c
#
_cell.length_a   1.000
_cell.length_b   1.000
_cell.length_c   1.000
_cell.angle_alpha   90.00
_cell.angle_beta   90.00
_cell.angle_gamma   90.00
#
_symmetry.space_group_name_H-M   'P 1'
#
loop_
_entity.id
_entity.type
_entity.pdbx_description
1 polymer ?
#
loop_
_entity_poly.entity_id
_entity_poly.type
_entity_poly.pdbx_seq_one_letter_code
_entity_poly.pdbx_strand_id
1 'polypeptide(L)'
;WGVAPSQYPALERIADAMNRVIDRNPDEMFLVEGHTDAVGSDEDNLSLSDRRAETVAIILTDEFGVPPENIATQGYGEHYLKINTQAAERQNRRVAVRRITPLISRGN
;
A
#
# COMPACT_ATOMS: atom_id res chain seq x y z
N TRP A 1 6.85 5.30 -13.75
CA TRP A 1 6.84 5.42 -12.30
C TRP A 1 7.24 4.08 -11.66
N GLY A 2 8.07 4.11 -10.62
CA GLY A 2 8.54 2.90 -9.96
C GLY A 2 9.03 3.14 -8.56
N VAL A 3 9.47 2.07 -7.91
CA VAL A 3 10.03 2.09 -6.57
C VAL A 3 11.54 2.16 -6.68
N ALA A 4 12.16 3.08 -5.94
CA ALA A 4 13.62 3.20 -5.94
C ALA A 4 14.26 1.92 -5.39
N PRO A 5 15.39 1.46 -5.96
CA PRO A 5 16.06 0.24 -5.45
C PRO A 5 16.40 0.30 -3.97
N SER A 6 16.65 1.50 -3.43
CA SER A 6 16.94 1.67 -2.01
C SER A 6 15.76 1.33 -1.11
N GLN A 7 14.55 1.23 -1.64
CA GLN A 7 13.35 0.88 -0.88
C GLN A 7 13.06 -0.62 -0.86
N TYR A 8 13.72 -1.40 -1.70
CA TYR A 8 13.49 -2.84 -1.79
C TYR A 8 13.74 -3.59 -0.47
N PRO A 9 14.80 -3.27 0.30
CA PRO A 9 14.99 -3.95 1.59
C PRO A 9 13.85 -3.74 2.56
N ALA A 10 13.23 -2.56 2.57
CA ALA A 10 12.07 -2.30 3.41
C ALA A 10 10.85 -3.11 2.94
N LEU A 11 10.64 -3.18 1.61
CA LEU A 11 9.56 -3.98 1.03
C LEU A 11 9.75 -5.46 1.32
N GLU A 12 10.98 -5.94 1.29
CA GLU A 12 11.28 -7.33 1.60
C GLU A 12 10.90 -7.66 3.04
N ARG A 13 11.22 -6.79 3.98
CA ARG A 13 10.85 -6.99 5.39
C ARG A 13 9.34 -7.02 5.58
N ILE A 14 8.62 -6.14 4.89
CA ILE A 14 7.17 -6.12 4.92
C ILE A 14 6.62 -7.42 4.33
N ALA A 15 7.13 -7.84 3.19
CA ALA A 15 6.71 -9.08 2.52
C ALA A 15 6.95 -10.30 3.41
N ASP A 16 8.10 -10.36 4.08
CA ASP A 16 8.42 -11.46 4.99
C ASP A 16 7.41 -11.54 6.13
N ALA A 17 7.05 -10.39 6.69
CA ALA A 17 6.04 -10.34 7.75
C ALA A 17 4.67 -10.78 7.23
N MET A 18 4.28 -10.30 6.05
CA MET A 18 3.02 -10.68 5.43
C MET A 18 2.97 -12.19 5.17
N ASN A 19 4.02 -12.74 4.60
CA ASN A 19 4.08 -14.17 4.28
C ASN A 19 4.01 -15.04 5.54
N ARG A 20 4.64 -14.61 6.64
CA ARG A 20 4.54 -15.35 7.90
C ARG A 20 3.11 -15.38 8.43
N VAL A 21 2.39 -14.27 8.32
CA VAL A 21 1.00 -14.20 8.77
C VAL A 21 0.12 -15.04 7.86
N ILE A 22 0.30 -14.97 6.54
CA ILE A 22 -0.46 -15.75 5.56
C ILE A 22 -0.21 -17.25 5.74
N ASP A 23 1.02 -17.64 6.06
CA ASP A 23 1.34 -19.07 6.31
C ASP A 23 0.52 -19.64 7.47
N ARG A 24 0.23 -18.84 8.48
CA ARG A 24 -0.58 -19.24 9.62
C ARG A 24 -2.07 -19.23 9.31
N ASN A 25 -2.49 -18.29 8.46
CA ASN A 25 -3.89 -18.12 8.10
C ASN A 25 -3.95 -17.68 6.62
N PRO A 26 -4.19 -18.62 5.69
CA PRO A 26 -4.24 -18.31 4.26
C PRO A 26 -5.35 -17.33 3.87
N ASP A 27 -6.29 -17.05 4.75
CA ASP A 27 -7.39 -16.12 4.48
C ASP A 27 -7.07 -14.68 4.90
N GLU A 28 -5.85 -14.41 5.37
CA GLU A 28 -5.45 -13.05 5.72
C GLU A 28 -5.52 -12.13 4.51
N MET A 29 -5.97 -10.89 4.76
CA MET A 29 -6.00 -9.87 3.72
C MET A 29 -5.22 -8.64 4.16
N PHE A 30 -4.46 -8.11 3.21
CA PHE A 30 -3.66 -6.91 3.40
C PHE A 30 -4.10 -5.87 2.37
N LEU A 31 -4.15 -4.62 2.81
CA LEU A 31 -4.44 -3.49 1.93
C LEU A 31 -3.18 -2.67 1.73
N VAL A 32 -2.79 -2.50 0.46
CA VAL A 32 -1.71 -1.60 0.08
C VAL A 32 -2.36 -0.26 -0.26
N GLU A 33 -2.03 0.77 0.52
CA GLU A 33 -2.63 2.10 0.42
C GLU A 33 -1.63 3.07 -0.19
N GLY A 34 -2.04 3.77 -1.24
CA GLY A 34 -1.25 4.85 -1.80
C GLY A 34 -1.80 6.20 -1.35
N HIS A 35 -0.92 7.11 -1.00
CA HIS A 35 -1.25 8.46 -0.57
C HIS A 35 -0.39 9.49 -1.29
N THR A 36 -0.94 10.68 -1.49
CA THR A 36 -0.23 11.81 -2.09
C THR A 36 -0.29 13.02 -1.15
N ASP A 37 0.52 14.04 -1.45
CA ASP A 37 0.31 15.36 -0.85
C ASP A 37 -0.84 16.09 -1.57
N ALA A 38 -1.08 17.34 -1.21
CA ALA A 38 -2.21 18.11 -1.71
C ALA A 38 -1.86 18.96 -2.95
N VAL A 39 -0.70 18.73 -3.56
CA VAL A 39 -0.30 19.44 -4.78
C VAL A 39 -0.92 18.77 -6.00
N GLY A 40 -1.50 19.58 -6.91
CA GLY A 40 -2.17 19.07 -8.09
C GLY A 40 -3.65 18.88 -7.87
N SER A 41 -4.33 18.33 -8.88
CA SER A 41 -5.76 18.08 -8.78
C SER A 41 -6.06 16.86 -7.95
N ASP A 42 -7.22 16.82 -7.34
CA ASP A 42 -7.70 15.68 -6.56
C ASP A 42 -7.76 14.41 -7.42
N GLU A 43 -8.27 14.54 -8.65
CA GLU A 43 -8.36 13.40 -9.58
C GLU A 43 -6.99 12.84 -9.94
N ASP A 44 -6.02 13.71 -10.24
CA ASP A 44 -4.67 13.27 -10.61
C ASP A 44 -3.99 12.60 -9.41
N ASN A 45 -4.17 13.13 -8.21
CA ASN A 45 -3.59 12.54 -7.00
C ASN A 45 -4.21 11.18 -6.68
N LEU A 46 -5.51 11.04 -6.88
CA LEU A 46 -6.18 9.76 -6.69
C LEU A 46 -5.63 8.71 -7.67
N SER A 47 -5.54 9.06 -8.94
CA SER A 47 -5.00 8.17 -9.98
C SER A 47 -3.55 7.81 -9.69
N LEU A 48 -2.73 8.78 -9.29
CA LEU A 48 -1.32 8.54 -8.97
C LEU A 48 -1.18 7.60 -7.78
N SER A 49 -1.97 7.81 -6.73
CA SER A 49 -1.92 6.97 -5.54
C SER A 49 -2.37 5.53 -5.83
N ASP A 50 -3.37 5.35 -6.69
CA ASP A 50 -3.78 4.01 -7.14
C ASP A 50 -2.62 3.30 -7.85
N ARG A 51 -1.95 3.97 -8.77
CA ARG A 51 -0.85 3.38 -9.53
C ARG A 51 0.33 3.03 -8.62
N ARG A 52 0.61 3.87 -7.62
CA ARG A 52 1.67 3.59 -6.65
C ARG A 52 1.35 2.36 -5.82
N ALA A 53 0.12 2.26 -5.35
CA ALA A 53 -0.31 1.11 -4.57
C ALA A 53 -0.20 -0.18 -5.41
N GLU A 54 -0.67 -0.14 -6.66
CA GLU A 54 -0.58 -1.28 -7.56
C GLU A 54 0.85 -1.69 -7.85
N THR A 55 1.74 -0.70 -8.07
CA THR A 55 3.16 -0.97 -8.32
C THR A 55 3.80 -1.69 -7.14
N VAL A 56 3.54 -1.22 -5.92
CA VAL A 56 4.07 -1.86 -4.72
C VAL A 56 3.51 -3.26 -4.56
N ALA A 57 2.21 -3.45 -4.81
CA ALA A 57 1.59 -4.77 -4.73
C ALA A 57 2.22 -5.76 -5.72
N ILE A 58 2.50 -5.31 -6.94
CA ILE A 58 3.16 -6.14 -7.95
C ILE A 58 4.56 -6.55 -7.48
N ILE A 59 5.32 -5.62 -6.91
CA ILE A 59 6.66 -5.92 -6.39
C ILE A 59 6.56 -6.94 -5.23
N LEU A 60 5.64 -6.73 -4.31
CA LEU A 60 5.46 -7.68 -3.20
C LEU A 60 5.16 -9.08 -3.71
N THR A 61 4.37 -9.20 -4.76
CA THR A 61 4.00 -10.49 -5.35
C THR A 61 5.14 -11.06 -6.21
N ASP A 62 5.64 -10.29 -7.16
CA ASP A 62 6.58 -10.79 -8.16
C ASP A 62 7.99 -10.99 -7.62
N GLU A 63 8.44 -10.07 -6.75
CA GLU A 63 9.81 -10.13 -6.21
C GLU A 63 9.89 -10.88 -4.89
N PHE A 64 8.85 -10.81 -4.08
CA PHE A 64 8.92 -11.33 -2.70
C PHE A 64 7.87 -12.40 -2.39
N GLY A 65 7.13 -12.84 -3.38
CA GLY A 65 6.30 -14.05 -3.26
C GLY A 65 5.05 -13.90 -2.43
N VAL A 66 4.55 -12.69 -2.20
CA VAL A 66 3.27 -12.51 -1.50
C VAL A 66 2.14 -12.92 -2.46
N PRO A 67 1.24 -13.85 -2.07
CA PRO A 67 0.17 -14.27 -2.97
C PRO A 67 -0.75 -13.09 -3.31
N PRO A 68 -1.05 -12.88 -4.60
CA PRO A 68 -1.87 -11.73 -5.01
C PRO A 68 -3.30 -11.79 -4.47
N GLU A 69 -3.82 -12.98 -4.21
CA GLU A 69 -5.16 -13.13 -3.64
C GLU A 69 -5.27 -12.63 -2.20
N ASN A 70 -4.13 -12.41 -1.54
CA ASN A 70 -4.09 -11.89 -0.17
C ASN A 70 -3.84 -10.38 -0.11
N ILE A 71 -3.84 -9.72 -1.27
CA ILE A 71 -3.56 -8.28 -1.36
C ILE A 71 -4.71 -7.57 -2.07
N ALA A 72 -5.15 -6.45 -1.50
CA ALA A 72 -5.99 -5.47 -2.17
C ALA A 72 -5.23 -4.16 -2.26
N THR A 73 -5.58 -3.31 -3.21
CA THR A 73 -4.94 -2.01 -3.39
C THR A 73 -5.98 -0.91 -3.39
N GLN A 74 -5.61 0.26 -2.85
CA GLN A 74 -6.47 1.42 -2.85
C GLN A 74 -5.63 2.68 -2.82
N GLY A 75 -5.94 3.62 -3.73
CA GLY A 75 -5.40 4.95 -3.68
C GLY A 75 -6.36 5.88 -2.96
N TYR A 76 -5.84 6.70 -2.09
CA TYR A 76 -6.61 7.69 -1.34
C TYR A 76 -6.31 9.13 -1.77
N GLY A 77 -5.31 9.31 -2.65
CA GLY A 77 -4.91 10.65 -3.05
C GLY A 77 -4.48 11.47 -1.85
N GLU A 78 -5.06 12.66 -1.72
CA GLU A 78 -4.78 13.57 -0.61
C GLU A 78 -5.79 13.49 0.53
N HIS A 79 -6.73 12.52 0.49
CA HIS A 79 -7.85 12.47 1.44
C HIS A 79 -7.45 12.22 2.88
N TYR A 80 -6.30 11.59 3.12
CA TYR A 80 -5.84 11.27 4.47
C TYR A 80 -4.42 11.81 4.66
N LEU A 81 -4.30 13.14 4.70
CA LEU A 81 -3.02 13.80 4.89
C LEU A 81 -2.46 13.49 6.29
N LYS A 82 -1.21 13.08 6.34
CA LYS A 82 -0.49 12.89 7.59
C LYS A 82 -0.09 14.23 8.19
N ILE A 83 0.28 15.18 7.30
CA ILE A 83 0.55 16.56 7.66
C ILE A 83 -0.52 17.40 6.98
N ASN A 84 -1.33 18.13 7.76
CA ASN A 84 -2.46 18.87 7.21
C ASN A 84 -1.98 20.18 6.57
N THR A 85 -1.67 20.12 5.27
CA THR A 85 -1.20 21.26 4.49
C THR A 85 -1.61 21.06 3.03
N GLN A 86 -1.82 22.17 2.31
CA GLN A 86 -2.07 22.15 0.88
C GLN A 86 -0.77 22.26 0.07
N ALA A 87 0.36 22.43 0.74
CA ALA A 87 1.66 22.49 0.09
C ALA A 87 2.22 21.10 -0.16
N ALA A 88 3.31 21.02 -0.93
CA ALA A 88 4.04 19.79 -1.11
C ALA A 88 4.56 19.32 0.26
N GLU A 89 4.32 18.04 0.58
CA GLU A 89 4.73 17.47 1.85
C GLU A 89 5.14 16.01 1.66
N ARG A 90 6.40 15.73 1.89
CA ARG A 90 6.96 14.41 1.65
C ARG A 90 6.28 13.33 2.50
N GLN A 91 5.90 13.64 3.74
CA GLN A 91 5.27 12.66 4.62
C GLN A 91 3.88 12.26 4.15
N ASN A 92 3.24 13.08 3.31
CA ASN A 92 1.94 12.76 2.73
C ASN A 92 2.06 11.86 1.51
N ARG A 93 3.21 11.87 0.82
CA ARG A 93 3.48 11.02 -0.34
C ARG A 93 4.03 9.69 0.15
N ARG A 94 3.13 8.74 0.37
CA ARG A 94 3.53 7.48 0.98
C ARG A 94 2.72 6.30 0.47
N VAL A 95 3.25 5.11 0.68
CA VAL A 95 2.51 3.85 0.54
C VAL A 95 2.57 3.15 1.89
N ALA A 96 1.46 2.63 2.33
CA ALA A 96 1.35 1.90 3.58
C ALA A 96 0.72 0.54 3.33
N VAL A 97 1.05 -0.43 4.16
CA VAL A 97 0.44 -1.76 4.11
C VAL A 97 -0.28 -1.99 5.44
N ARG A 98 -1.53 -2.41 5.35
CA ARG A 98 -2.38 -2.58 6.51
C ARG A 98 -3.10 -3.91 6.46
N ARG A 99 -3.11 -4.64 7.57
CA ARG A 99 -3.87 -5.87 7.68
C ARG A 99 -5.35 -5.53 7.88
N ILE A 100 -6.21 -6.08 7.03
CA ILE A 100 -7.65 -5.78 7.07
C ILE A 100 -8.52 -7.02 7.34
N THR A 101 -7.92 -8.17 7.58
CA THR A 101 -8.65 -9.41 7.86
C THR A 101 -9.75 -9.25 8.92
N PRO A 102 -9.48 -8.60 10.07
CA PRO A 102 -10.51 -8.44 11.09
C PRO A 102 -11.72 -7.62 10.66
N LEU A 103 -11.59 -6.86 9.56
CA LEU A 103 -12.66 -6.02 9.07
C LEU A 103 -13.57 -6.74 8.08
N ILE A 104 -13.09 -7.78 7.41
CA ILE A 104 -13.81 -8.45 6.31
C ILE A 104 -14.13 -9.92 6.58
N SER A 105 -13.40 -10.58 7.47
CA SER A 105 -13.58 -12.01 7.74
C SER A 105 -14.39 -12.30 8.99
N ARG A 106 -15.04 -11.28 9.50
CA ARG A 106 -15.84 -11.39 10.71
C ARG A 106 -17.25 -11.83 10.38
N GLY A 107 -17.99 -12.16 11.39
CA GLY A 107 -19.39 -12.57 11.23
C GLY A 107 -19.56 -14.06 10.97
N ASN A 108 -18.51 -14.77 11.04
CA ASN A 108 -18.56 -16.22 10.88
C ASN A 108 -18.80 -16.92 12.18
#